data_809c548ffe8775dc4b1fb8912bccdc5a
#
_entry.id   809c548ffe8775dc4b1fb8912bccdc5a
#
_cell.length_a   1.000
_cell.length_b   1.000
_cell.length_c   1.000
_cell.angle_alpha   90.00
_cell.angle_beta   90.00
_cell.angle_gamma   90.00
#
_symmetry.space_group_name_H-M   'P 1'
#
loop_
_entity.id
_entity.type
_entity.pdbx_description
1 polymer ?
#
loop_
_entity_poly.entity_id
_entity_poly.type
_entity_poly.pdbx_seq_one_letter_code
_entity_poly.pdbx_strand_id
1 'polypeptide(L)'
;MKGLILSGGKGTRLYPITFNRAKQLVPVANKPVLFRVIEAIKEAGIDDIGIVIGDTGEEIKQAIGNGRRWDVKITYIPQEAPLGLAHAVKISHSFLGDDRFVMFLGDNVIQGGISTLIRQFASSDWNSQVVLTQVEHPEHYGVAELDEQGKIRRLIEKPRNPPSNLALV
;
A
#
# COMPACT_ATOMS: atom_id res chain seq x y z
N MET A 1 -3.78 -16.01 1.92
CA MET A 1 -3.59 -14.55 2.13
C MET A 1 -3.40 -13.91 0.77
N LYS A 2 -3.95 -12.71 0.55
CA LYS A 2 -3.86 -11.98 -0.73
C LYS A 2 -3.09 -10.66 -0.57
N GLY A 3 -2.52 -10.16 -1.65
CA GLY A 3 -1.95 -8.81 -1.71
C GLY A 3 -2.96 -7.83 -2.29
N LEU A 4 -3.09 -6.64 -1.73
CA LEU A 4 -3.88 -5.54 -2.28
C LEU A 4 -3.00 -4.30 -2.40
N ILE A 5 -2.66 -3.92 -3.63
CA ILE A 5 -1.85 -2.74 -3.90
C ILE A 5 -2.77 -1.58 -4.28
N LEU A 6 -2.61 -0.44 -3.61
CA LEU A 6 -3.38 0.77 -3.90
C LEU A 6 -2.59 1.71 -4.82
N SER A 7 -3.02 1.85 -6.06
CA SER A 7 -2.34 2.61 -7.12
C SER A 7 -3.20 3.71 -7.78
N GLY A 8 -4.27 4.16 -7.12
CA GLY A 8 -5.24 5.13 -7.68
C GLY A 8 -4.88 6.62 -7.53
N GLY A 9 -3.74 6.98 -6.96
CA GLY A 9 -3.40 8.38 -6.66
C GLY A 9 -2.83 9.16 -7.86
N LYS A 10 -3.21 10.45 -8.00
CA LYS A 10 -2.81 11.35 -9.13
C LYS A 10 -1.36 11.84 -9.10
N GLY A 11 -0.63 11.74 -7.98
CA GLY A 11 0.79 12.10 -7.89
C GLY A 11 1.11 13.60 -8.06
N THR A 12 0.18 14.50 -7.80
CA THR A 12 0.33 15.96 -8.04
C THR A 12 1.53 16.60 -7.32
N ARG A 13 1.96 16.04 -6.18
CA ARG A 13 3.13 16.52 -5.43
C ARG A 13 4.47 16.28 -6.14
N LEU A 14 4.50 15.38 -7.13
CA LEU A 14 5.69 15.04 -7.91
C LEU A 14 5.72 15.73 -9.28
N TYR A 15 4.84 16.69 -9.55
CA TYR A 15 4.89 17.48 -10.77
C TYR A 15 6.24 18.22 -10.91
N PRO A 16 6.82 18.29 -12.13
CA PRO A 16 6.26 17.85 -13.41
C PRO A 16 6.49 16.38 -13.77
N ILE A 17 7.18 15.58 -12.94
CA ILE A 17 7.58 14.19 -13.24
C ILE A 17 6.36 13.29 -13.51
N THR A 18 5.27 13.53 -12.78
CA THR A 18 4.04 12.73 -12.85
C THR A 18 2.92 13.40 -13.65
N PHE A 19 3.24 14.40 -14.46
CA PHE A 19 2.21 15.14 -15.22
C PHE A 19 1.40 14.22 -16.14
N ASN A 20 2.09 13.28 -16.83
CA ASN A 20 1.50 12.31 -17.75
C ASN A 20 1.90 10.86 -17.41
N ARG A 21 2.27 10.59 -16.15
CA ARG A 21 2.75 9.27 -15.73
C ARG A 21 2.19 8.88 -14.37
N ALA A 22 1.93 7.59 -14.22
CA ALA A 22 1.62 7.00 -12.92
C ALA A 22 2.81 7.21 -11.95
N LYS A 23 2.57 7.85 -10.80
CA LYS A 23 3.62 8.08 -9.78
C LYS A 23 4.29 6.78 -9.33
N GLN A 24 3.56 5.70 -9.34
CA GLN A 24 4.00 4.37 -8.94
C GLN A 24 5.00 3.75 -9.94
N LEU A 25 5.05 4.29 -11.17
CA LEU A 25 6.02 3.87 -12.20
C LEU A 25 7.27 4.75 -12.24
N VAL A 26 7.37 5.78 -11.39
CA VAL A 26 8.59 6.56 -11.23
C VAL A 26 9.71 5.64 -10.72
N PRO A 27 10.89 5.62 -11.37
CA PRO A 27 11.96 4.74 -10.98
C PRO A 27 12.71 5.25 -9.73
N VAL A 28 12.98 4.36 -8.81
CA VAL A 28 13.93 4.54 -7.73
C VAL A 28 15.07 3.53 -7.92
N ALA A 29 16.30 4.00 -8.06
CA ALA A 29 17.45 3.16 -8.42
C ALA A 29 17.16 2.26 -9.65
N ASN A 30 16.74 2.89 -10.75
CA ASN A 30 16.46 2.26 -12.06
C ASN A 30 15.33 1.21 -12.10
N LYS A 31 14.51 1.11 -11.06
CA LYS A 31 13.37 0.20 -11.01
C LYS A 31 12.11 0.94 -10.55
N PRO A 32 10.97 0.84 -11.27
CA PRO A 32 9.70 1.43 -10.84
C PRO A 32 9.33 1.01 -9.42
N VAL A 33 8.82 1.95 -8.62
CA VAL A 33 8.46 1.67 -7.22
C VAL A 33 7.45 0.53 -7.14
N LEU A 34 6.44 0.53 -8.00
CA LEU A 34 5.41 -0.51 -8.04
C LEU A 34 5.98 -1.92 -8.26
N PHE A 35 7.08 -2.06 -9.02
CA PHE A 35 7.74 -3.35 -9.21
C PHE A 35 8.35 -3.85 -7.90
N ARG A 36 8.94 -2.94 -7.11
CA ARG A 36 9.48 -3.28 -5.77
C ARG A 36 8.38 -3.72 -4.82
N VAL A 37 7.20 -3.08 -4.90
CA VAL A 37 6.03 -3.47 -4.08
C VAL A 37 5.56 -4.88 -4.44
N ILE A 38 5.47 -5.20 -5.74
CA ILE A 38 5.11 -6.55 -6.21
C ILE A 38 6.14 -7.58 -5.74
N GLU A 39 7.43 -7.27 -5.88
CA GLU A 39 8.53 -8.13 -5.43
C GLU A 39 8.47 -8.37 -3.92
N ALA A 40 8.26 -7.34 -3.12
CA ALA A 40 8.15 -7.48 -1.66
C ALA A 40 6.96 -8.35 -1.22
N ILE A 41 5.82 -8.25 -1.93
CA ILE A 41 4.65 -9.10 -1.68
C ILE A 41 4.93 -10.54 -2.10
N LYS A 42 5.57 -10.77 -3.26
CA LYS A 42 5.99 -12.11 -3.73
C LYS A 42 6.99 -12.75 -2.78
N GLU A 43 8.01 -12.00 -2.33
CA GLU A 43 9.01 -12.46 -1.36
C GLU A 43 8.39 -12.85 -0.01
N ALA A 44 7.25 -12.26 0.34
CA ALA A 44 6.46 -12.64 1.52
C ALA A 44 5.60 -13.90 1.31
N GLY A 45 5.69 -14.55 0.13
CA GLY A 45 4.96 -15.78 -0.20
C GLY A 45 3.51 -15.54 -0.66
N ILE A 46 3.20 -14.36 -1.20
CA ILE A 46 1.86 -14.02 -1.67
C ILE A 46 1.87 -13.90 -3.21
N ASP A 47 1.10 -14.75 -3.87
CA ASP A 47 1.09 -14.88 -5.33
C ASP A 47 -0.19 -14.33 -5.99
N ASP A 48 -1.27 -14.10 -5.23
CA ASP A 48 -2.54 -13.53 -5.73
C ASP A 48 -2.64 -12.07 -5.30
N ILE A 49 -2.49 -11.14 -6.26
CA ILE A 49 -2.35 -9.72 -6.02
C ILE A 49 -3.41 -8.93 -6.77
N GLY A 50 -4.24 -8.18 -6.02
CA GLY A 50 -5.13 -7.17 -6.55
C GLY A 50 -4.43 -5.82 -6.65
N ILE A 51 -4.57 -5.11 -7.75
CA ILE A 51 -4.07 -3.75 -7.92
C ILE A 51 -5.24 -2.81 -8.17
N VAL A 52 -5.50 -1.93 -7.21
CA VAL A 52 -6.50 -0.87 -7.37
C VAL A 52 -5.92 0.23 -8.25
N ILE A 53 -6.57 0.50 -9.37
CA ILE A 53 -6.12 1.46 -10.38
C ILE A 53 -7.15 2.57 -10.58
N GLY A 54 -6.68 3.78 -10.86
CA GLY A 54 -7.48 4.96 -11.19
C GLY A 54 -7.16 5.47 -12.60
N ASP A 55 -7.10 6.79 -12.76
CA ASP A 55 -6.92 7.49 -14.06
C ASP A 55 -5.70 7.00 -14.86
N THR A 56 -4.62 6.60 -14.20
CA THR A 56 -3.38 6.10 -14.84
C THR A 56 -3.37 4.56 -14.98
N GLY A 57 -4.52 3.92 -14.87
CA GLY A 57 -4.64 2.46 -14.83
C GLY A 57 -4.12 1.76 -16.08
N GLU A 58 -4.31 2.33 -17.26
CA GLU A 58 -3.84 1.72 -18.53
C GLU A 58 -2.31 1.69 -18.61
N GLU A 59 -1.63 2.74 -18.14
CA GLU A 59 -0.18 2.77 -18.06
C GLU A 59 0.35 1.69 -17.10
N ILE A 60 -0.31 1.53 -15.94
CA ILE A 60 0.01 0.49 -14.96
C ILE A 60 -0.17 -0.91 -15.56
N LYS A 61 -1.31 -1.16 -16.25
CA LYS A 61 -1.57 -2.45 -16.91
C LYS A 61 -0.53 -2.78 -17.97
N GLN A 62 -0.13 -1.80 -18.78
CA GLN A 62 0.92 -1.97 -19.80
C GLN A 62 2.27 -2.31 -19.18
N ALA A 63 2.63 -1.65 -18.07
CA ALA A 63 3.92 -1.86 -17.41
C ALA A 63 4.01 -3.23 -16.69
N ILE A 64 2.91 -3.70 -16.10
CA ILE A 64 2.89 -4.91 -15.26
C ILE A 64 2.40 -6.13 -16.03
N GLY A 65 1.45 -5.96 -16.94
CA GLY A 65 0.82 -7.08 -17.65
C GLY A 65 0.01 -7.99 -16.71
N ASN A 66 0.14 -9.29 -16.89
CA ASN A 66 -0.57 -10.30 -16.10
C ASN A 66 0.21 -10.87 -14.89
N GLY A 67 1.36 -10.30 -14.59
CA GLY A 67 2.18 -10.71 -13.44
C GLY A 67 3.18 -11.86 -13.73
N ARG A 68 3.20 -12.44 -14.94
CA ARG A 68 4.12 -13.55 -15.28
C ARG A 68 5.58 -13.26 -15.00
N ARG A 69 6.00 -11.99 -15.12
CA ARG A 69 7.38 -11.55 -14.84
C ARG A 69 7.82 -11.88 -13.41
N TRP A 70 6.88 -11.89 -12.45
CA TRP A 70 7.15 -12.14 -11.04
C TRP A 70 6.58 -13.48 -10.56
N ASP A 71 6.03 -14.27 -11.50
CA ASP A 71 5.32 -15.50 -11.14
C ASP A 71 4.21 -15.27 -10.12
N VAL A 72 3.37 -14.25 -10.38
CA VAL A 72 2.19 -13.88 -9.59
C VAL A 72 0.97 -13.74 -10.49
N LYS A 73 -0.21 -13.88 -9.93
CA LYS A 73 -1.48 -13.58 -10.58
C LYS A 73 -1.90 -12.15 -10.24
N ILE A 74 -2.12 -11.31 -11.26
CA ILE A 74 -2.57 -9.93 -11.08
C ILE A 74 -4.05 -9.81 -11.44
N THR A 75 -4.82 -9.20 -10.56
CA THR A 75 -6.21 -8.76 -10.80
C THR A 75 -6.29 -7.25 -10.69
N TYR A 76 -6.70 -6.57 -11.75
CA TYR A 76 -6.89 -5.12 -11.74
C TYR A 76 -8.29 -4.76 -11.26
N ILE A 77 -8.39 -3.82 -10.32
CA ILE A 77 -9.63 -3.39 -9.68
C ILE A 77 -9.80 -1.90 -9.96
N PRO A 78 -10.73 -1.50 -10.84
CA PRO A 78 -10.92 -0.08 -11.17
C PRO A 78 -11.56 0.67 -10.01
N GLN A 79 -10.99 1.83 -9.68
CA GLN A 79 -11.57 2.81 -8.77
C GLN A 79 -11.94 4.05 -9.59
N GLU A 80 -13.23 4.29 -9.80
CA GLU A 80 -13.76 5.35 -10.67
C GLU A 80 -13.44 6.76 -10.15
N ALA A 81 -13.31 6.93 -8.83
CA ALA A 81 -12.98 8.20 -8.21
C ALA A 81 -12.08 7.99 -6.98
N PRO A 82 -11.20 8.95 -6.64
CA PRO A 82 -10.26 8.84 -5.51
C PRO A 82 -10.97 9.07 -4.16
N LEU A 83 -11.85 8.15 -3.78
CA LEU A 83 -12.68 8.21 -2.56
C LEU A 83 -11.97 7.69 -1.30
N GLY A 84 -10.64 7.55 -1.35
CA GLY A 84 -9.80 7.17 -0.21
C GLY A 84 -9.52 5.68 -0.09
N LEU A 85 -8.70 5.32 0.92
CA LEU A 85 -8.17 3.97 1.12
C LEU A 85 -9.27 2.98 1.50
N ALA A 86 -10.18 3.37 2.40
CA ALA A 86 -11.29 2.51 2.83
C ALA A 86 -12.22 2.15 1.66
N HIS A 87 -12.47 3.10 0.74
CA HIS A 87 -13.24 2.83 -0.47
C HIS A 87 -12.51 1.83 -1.38
N ALA A 88 -11.19 1.98 -1.54
CA ALA A 88 -10.38 1.05 -2.33
C ALA A 88 -10.48 -0.39 -1.78
N VAL A 89 -10.41 -0.57 -0.46
CA VAL A 89 -10.62 -1.89 0.17
C VAL A 89 -12.05 -2.39 -0.07
N LYS A 90 -13.06 -1.54 0.09
CA LYS A 90 -14.48 -1.91 -0.09
C LYS A 90 -14.76 -2.42 -1.50
N ILE A 91 -14.29 -1.74 -2.55
CA ILE A 91 -14.50 -2.19 -3.94
C ILE A 91 -13.69 -3.45 -4.28
N SER A 92 -12.68 -3.77 -3.49
CA SER A 92 -11.86 -4.97 -3.65
C SER A 92 -12.48 -6.21 -2.99
N HIS A 93 -13.65 -6.11 -2.38
CA HIS A 93 -14.30 -7.20 -1.64
C HIS A 93 -14.48 -8.47 -2.48
N SER A 94 -14.91 -8.35 -3.74
CA SER A 94 -15.08 -9.50 -4.64
C SER A 94 -13.77 -10.23 -4.94
N PHE A 95 -12.63 -9.51 -4.92
CA PHE A 95 -11.30 -10.09 -5.05
C PHE A 95 -10.83 -10.69 -3.72
N LEU A 96 -10.98 -9.95 -2.62
CA LEU A 96 -10.48 -10.35 -1.30
C LEU A 96 -11.24 -11.54 -0.72
N GLY A 97 -12.57 -11.56 -0.83
CA GLY A 97 -13.43 -12.52 -0.13
C GLY A 97 -13.22 -12.43 1.38
N ASP A 98 -13.15 -13.59 2.03
CA ASP A 98 -12.88 -13.74 3.48
C ASP A 98 -11.39 -14.00 3.77
N ASP A 99 -10.51 -13.85 2.77
CA ASP A 99 -9.09 -14.06 2.95
C ASP A 99 -8.43 -12.96 3.78
N ARG A 100 -7.48 -13.34 4.64
CA ARG A 100 -6.52 -12.37 5.17
C ARG A 100 -5.75 -11.72 4.02
N PHE A 101 -5.46 -10.44 4.14
CA PHE A 101 -4.73 -9.72 3.09
C PHE A 101 -3.74 -8.71 3.66
N VAL A 102 -2.72 -8.38 2.87
CA VAL A 102 -1.86 -7.23 3.10
C VAL A 102 -2.28 -6.10 2.16
N MET A 103 -2.52 -4.91 2.72
CA MET A 103 -2.72 -3.69 1.96
C MET A 103 -1.39 -2.94 1.88
N PHE A 104 -0.94 -2.62 0.67
CA PHE A 104 0.30 -1.91 0.44
C PHE A 104 0.09 -0.74 -0.52
N LEU A 105 0.62 0.42 -0.17
CA LEU A 105 0.55 1.59 -1.06
C LEU A 105 1.55 1.40 -2.21
N GLY A 106 1.10 1.57 -3.45
CA GLY A 106 1.89 1.30 -4.66
C GLY A 106 3.08 2.23 -4.89
N ASP A 107 3.26 3.24 -4.04
CA ASP A 107 4.35 4.21 -4.06
C ASP A 107 5.23 4.19 -2.79
N ASN A 108 5.03 3.23 -1.89
CA ASN A 108 5.85 3.06 -0.71
C ASN A 108 6.95 2.03 -0.94
N VAL A 109 8.10 2.24 -0.29
CA VAL A 109 9.21 1.28 -0.23
C VAL A 109 9.56 1.04 1.23
N ILE A 110 9.50 -0.22 1.66
CA ILE A 110 9.88 -0.62 3.01
C ILE A 110 11.26 -1.28 2.96
N GLN A 111 12.24 -0.66 3.63
CA GLN A 111 13.59 -1.23 3.74
C GLN A 111 13.53 -2.57 4.49
N GLY A 112 14.16 -3.60 3.94
CA GLY A 112 14.10 -4.95 4.51
C GLY A 112 12.86 -5.76 4.14
N GLY A 113 11.94 -5.19 3.33
CA GLY A 113 10.73 -5.86 2.86
C GLY A 113 9.68 -6.08 3.96
N ILE A 114 8.67 -6.90 3.67
CA ILE A 114 7.52 -7.15 4.55
C ILE A 114 7.40 -8.60 5.04
N SER A 115 8.30 -9.50 4.63
CA SER A 115 8.19 -10.93 4.91
C SER A 115 8.12 -11.27 6.40
N THR A 116 8.89 -10.55 7.24
CA THR A 116 8.85 -10.76 8.70
C THR A 116 7.52 -10.29 9.30
N LEU A 117 7.00 -9.16 8.86
CA LEU A 117 5.70 -8.60 9.29
C LEU A 117 4.56 -9.57 8.94
N ILE A 118 4.58 -10.09 7.71
CA ILE A 118 3.58 -11.05 7.24
C ILE A 118 3.63 -12.35 8.06
N ARG A 119 4.83 -12.90 8.36
CA ARG A 119 4.96 -14.08 9.21
C ARG A 119 4.43 -13.84 10.62
N GLN A 120 4.74 -12.70 11.23
CA GLN A 120 4.21 -12.34 12.55
C GLN A 120 2.69 -12.28 12.56
N PHE A 121 2.10 -11.59 11.55
CA PHE A 121 0.66 -11.52 11.43
C PHE A 121 0.01 -12.89 11.18
N ALA A 122 0.60 -13.70 10.30
CA ALA A 122 0.08 -15.02 9.97
C ALA A 122 0.07 -15.98 11.17
N SER A 123 1.03 -15.86 12.09
CA SER A 123 1.15 -16.67 13.30
C SER A 123 0.38 -16.12 14.51
N SER A 124 -0.32 -15.00 14.34
CA SER A 124 -1.08 -14.34 15.41
C SER A 124 -2.58 -14.50 15.24
N ASP A 125 -3.32 -14.27 16.33
CA ASP A 125 -4.79 -14.15 16.34
C ASP A 125 -5.26 -12.70 16.14
N TRP A 126 -4.36 -11.81 15.70
CA TRP A 126 -4.69 -10.40 15.49
C TRP A 126 -5.66 -10.20 14.33
N ASN A 127 -6.62 -9.32 14.51
CA ASN A 127 -7.55 -8.92 13.45
C ASN A 127 -6.87 -8.01 12.43
N SER A 128 -5.89 -7.20 12.87
CA SER A 128 -5.13 -6.29 12.02
C SER A 128 -3.75 -6.00 12.59
N GLN A 129 -2.81 -5.69 11.72
CA GLN A 129 -1.47 -5.20 12.05
C GLN A 129 -1.21 -3.95 11.20
N VAL A 130 -0.65 -2.92 11.81
CA VAL A 130 -0.30 -1.67 11.15
C VAL A 130 1.20 -1.44 11.32
N VAL A 131 1.85 -0.97 10.27
CA VAL A 131 3.26 -0.58 10.31
C VAL A 131 3.35 0.90 10.65
N LEU A 132 4.14 1.23 11.66
CA LEU A 132 4.37 2.60 12.10
C LEU A 132 5.86 2.93 11.98
N THR A 133 6.16 4.17 11.63
CA THR A 133 7.52 4.72 11.62
C THR A 133 7.56 6.07 12.31
N GLN A 134 8.72 6.41 12.89
CA GLN A 134 8.92 7.75 13.45
C GLN A 134 9.23 8.74 12.33
N VAL A 135 8.60 9.92 12.39
CA VAL A 135 8.76 11.00 11.42
C VAL A 135 9.00 12.33 12.13
N GLU A 136 9.69 13.26 11.45
CA GLU A 136 9.95 14.61 11.98
C GLU A 136 8.74 15.53 11.92
N HIS A 137 7.86 15.33 10.90
CA HIS A 137 6.69 16.17 10.61
C HIS A 137 5.40 15.34 10.61
N PRO A 138 4.94 14.84 11.79
CA PRO A 138 3.79 13.95 11.88
C PRO A 138 2.48 14.59 11.42
N GLU A 139 2.37 15.92 11.43
CA GLU A 139 1.20 16.67 10.94
C GLU A 139 0.90 16.45 9.45
N HIS A 140 1.84 15.88 8.70
CA HIS A 140 1.68 15.57 7.27
C HIS A 140 1.13 14.16 7.00
N TYR A 141 0.99 13.32 8.04
CA TYR A 141 0.68 11.89 7.93
C TYR A 141 -0.54 11.49 8.77
N GLY A 142 -1.05 10.31 8.51
CA GLY A 142 -1.88 9.61 9.48
C GLY A 142 -1.02 9.19 10.68
N VAL A 143 -1.42 9.55 11.89
CA VAL A 143 -0.63 9.36 13.12
C VAL A 143 -1.36 8.42 14.08
N ALA A 144 -0.62 7.50 14.69
CA ALA A 144 -1.12 6.60 15.71
C ALA A 144 -0.90 7.17 17.11
N GLU A 145 -1.91 7.10 17.96
CA GLU A 145 -1.79 7.25 19.41
C GLU A 145 -1.81 5.86 20.03
N LEU A 146 -0.80 5.54 20.81
CA LEU A 146 -0.69 4.26 21.52
C LEU A 146 -1.06 4.43 22.99
N ASP A 147 -1.57 3.37 23.60
CA ASP A 147 -1.71 3.28 25.05
C ASP A 147 -0.38 2.87 25.72
N GLU A 148 -0.39 2.77 27.07
CA GLU A 148 0.77 2.38 27.89
C GLU A 148 1.27 0.95 27.57
N GLN A 149 0.45 0.12 26.94
CA GLN A 149 0.77 -1.26 26.54
C GLN A 149 1.23 -1.34 25.08
N GLY A 150 1.36 -0.19 24.36
CA GLY A 150 1.76 -0.13 22.96
C GLY A 150 0.67 -0.53 21.97
N LYS A 151 -0.61 -0.61 22.40
CA LYS A 151 -1.74 -0.86 21.50
C LYS A 151 -2.25 0.46 20.91
N ILE A 152 -2.74 0.39 19.67
CA ILE A 152 -3.32 1.56 19.01
C ILE A 152 -4.63 1.93 19.71
N ARG A 153 -4.67 3.14 20.29
CA ARG A 153 -5.85 3.75 20.88
C ARG A 153 -6.70 4.45 19.82
N ARG A 154 -6.04 5.17 18.91
CA ARG A 154 -6.70 5.83 17.77
C ARG A 154 -5.70 6.16 16.65
N LEU A 155 -6.24 6.37 15.46
CA LEU A 155 -5.53 6.86 14.28
C LEU A 155 -6.13 8.19 13.86
N ILE A 156 -5.30 9.20 13.59
CA ILE A 156 -5.75 10.55 13.26
C ILE A 156 -5.06 11.00 11.98
N GLU A 157 -5.85 11.31 10.96
CA GLU A 157 -5.33 11.81 9.69
C GLU A 157 -4.90 13.27 9.81
N LYS A 158 -3.63 13.55 9.54
CA LYS A 158 -3.02 14.88 9.47
C LYS A 158 -3.44 15.81 10.63
N PRO A 159 -3.20 15.41 11.88
CA PRO A 159 -3.61 16.19 13.02
C PRO A 159 -2.85 17.52 13.10
N ARG A 160 -3.54 18.62 13.41
CA ARG A 160 -2.88 19.92 13.68
C ARG A 160 -1.94 19.86 14.89
N ASN A 161 -2.34 19.08 15.89
CA ASN A 161 -1.56 18.81 17.10
C ASN A 161 -1.36 17.29 17.20
N PRO A 162 -0.28 16.74 16.63
CA PRO A 162 -0.02 15.32 16.64
C PRO A 162 0.16 14.75 18.05
N PRO A 163 -0.54 13.65 18.42
CA PRO A 163 -0.37 13.03 19.74
C PRO A 163 0.93 12.24 19.86
N SER A 164 1.58 11.94 18.76
CA SER A 164 2.84 11.23 18.69
C SER A 164 3.58 11.56 17.39
N ASN A 165 4.81 11.06 17.22
CA ASN A 165 5.56 11.10 15.96
C ASN A 165 5.48 9.77 15.17
N LEU A 166 4.55 8.87 15.52
CA LEU A 166 4.39 7.58 14.88
C LEU A 166 3.41 7.68 13.70
N ALA A 167 3.95 7.75 12.50
CA ALA A 167 3.18 7.81 11.26
C ALA A 167 2.85 6.42 10.72
N LEU A 168 1.67 6.29 10.11
CA LEU A 168 1.31 5.11 9.34
C LEU A 168 2.10 5.06 8.03
N VAL A 169 2.60 3.89 7.68
CA VAL A 169 3.35 3.60 6.46
C VAL A 169 2.49 2.82 5.46
#